data_5477e5e10286117c298bd505bf97b055
#
_entry.id   5477e5e10286117c298bd505bf97b055
#
_cell.length_a   1.000
_cell.length_b   1.000
_cell.length_c   1.000
_cell.angle_alpha   90.00
_cell.angle_beta   90.00
_cell.angle_gamma   90.00
#
_symmetry.space_group_name_H-M   'P 1'
#
loop_
_entity.id
_entity.type
_entity.pdbx_description
1 polymer ?
#
loop_
_entity_poly.entity_id
_entity_poly.type
_entity_poly.pdbx_seq_one_letter_code
_entity_poly.pdbx_strand_id
1 'polypeptide(L)'
;MYPKKELAQIVISACSQFKIETVVISPGSRNAPLTIGFSNHNKIETLSVVDERCAAFFALGIAQQTQKPVAILCTSGSALLNYYPAIAEAFYSNIPLVVISADRPKHLIDIGDGQTIRQENVFENHILFSANLIENEKYKTRNSQLIGEALQIAVSQNGPVHINVPFDEPLYETVEELTTFSFPHISLSSLDNSNIDYEKLGNIWNSAEKKMILVGVNYPDAELHQLMDLYAADTSVLIFTETTSNLHHDKAIDSIDQLIFSLTDAEFKKLKPDVLITFGGMIVSKRIKRFLRDYQPKHHWDIDARKATNTFFCLSEFIQTKPVDFFSHFNQFITPLQSDYQSKWLTFRDERRVKHAAYLKNIKYSDFSVFEQALASIPDNCQLQISNSSIIRYAQLFSIKNSVNIFCNRGTSGIDGSTSTAIGAAFANKKQTVFITGDLSFFYDSNGLWNSNIPANFRIIIVNNSGGGIFKIIPGPGTTNATKYFTTPHCLTAEHLSKMHQFEYQKAYSTETVAKELEGFFETSKKPKILEIFTPSAENDLILKTYFKQIQ
;
A
#
# COMPACT_ATOMS: atom_id res chain seq x y z
N MET A 1 33.55 -4.41 15.35
CA MET A 1 33.29 -3.53 16.52
C MET A 1 31.79 -3.51 16.77
N TYR A 2 31.35 -3.93 17.98
CA TYR A 2 29.92 -4.05 18.35
C TYR A 2 29.67 -3.31 19.67
N PRO A 3 28.42 -2.96 20.00
CA PRO A 3 28.12 -2.28 21.26
C PRO A 3 28.44 -3.17 22.45
N LYS A 4 28.98 -2.61 23.53
CA LYS A 4 29.18 -3.33 24.80
C LYS A 4 27.85 -3.65 25.49
N LYS A 5 26.80 -2.88 25.23
CA LYS A 5 25.44 -3.09 25.76
C LYS A 5 24.88 -4.44 25.34
N GLU A 6 24.75 -5.38 26.30
CA GLU A 6 24.25 -6.73 26.02
C GLU A 6 22.85 -6.73 25.39
N LEU A 7 21.96 -5.85 25.85
CA LEU A 7 20.60 -5.73 25.30
C LEU A 7 20.61 -5.37 23.81
N ALA A 8 21.52 -4.48 23.38
CA ALA A 8 21.68 -4.16 21.98
C ALA A 8 22.21 -5.37 21.18
N GLN A 9 23.17 -6.11 21.74
CA GLN A 9 23.71 -7.32 21.10
C GLN A 9 22.62 -8.38 20.90
N ILE A 10 21.71 -8.58 21.88
CA ILE A 10 20.56 -9.49 21.76
C ILE A 10 19.67 -9.08 20.59
N VAL A 11 19.30 -7.81 20.48
CA VAL A 11 18.44 -7.29 19.38
C VAL A 11 19.10 -7.51 18.03
N ILE A 12 20.38 -7.17 17.87
CA ILE A 12 21.12 -7.31 16.61
C ILE A 12 21.25 -8.79 16.22
N SER A 13 21.60 -9.66 17.18
CA SER A 13 21.70 -11.11 16.96
C SER A 13 20.35 -11.70 16.53
N ALA A 14 19.25 -11.28 17.16
CA ALA A 14 17.91 -11.71 16.78
C ALA A 14 17.56 -11.26 15.36
N CYS A 15 17.71 -9.99 15.03
CA CYS A 15 17.44 -9.48 13.68
C CYS A 15 18.20 -10.29 12.61
N SER A 16 19.48 -10.59 12.86
CA SER A 16 20.28 -11.40 11.94
C SER A 16 19.75 -12.83 11.80
N GLN A 17 19.36 -13.49 12.90
CA GLN A 17 18.82 -14.86 12.86
C GLN A 17 17.45 -14.96 12.19
N PHE A 18 16.58 -13.98 12.39
CA PHE A 18 15.27 -13.88 11.74
C PHE A 18 15.32 -13.27 10.35
N LYS A 19 16.53 -13.06 9.77
CA LYS A 19 16.76 -12.56 8.41
C LYS A 19 16.15 -11.17 8.15
N ILE A 20 16.25 -10.29 9.14
CA ILE A 20 16.00 -8.86 8.93
C ILE A 20 17.24 -8.32 8.22
N GLU A 21 17.16 -8.17 6.91
CA GLU A 21 18.31 -7.85 6.06
C GLU A 21 18.50 -6.34 5.87
N THR A 22 17.50 -5.52 6.18
CA THR A 22 17.54 -4.06 6.00
C THR A 22 17.04 -3.34 7.25
N VAL A 23 17.80 -2.33 7.68
CA VAL A 23 17.46 -1.45 8.81
C VAL A 23 17.55 0.01 8.37
N VAL A 24 16.43 0.73 8.42
CA VAL A 24 16.39 2.18 8.16
C VAL A 24 16.57 2.91 9.50
N ILE A 25 17.59 3.73 9.59
CA ILE A 25 18.03 4.39 10.82
C ILE A 25 17.74 5.88 10.75
N SER A 26 16.93 6.39 11.68
CA SER A 26 16.83 7.82 11.96
C SER A 26 17.81 8.19 13.08
N PRO A 27 18.64 9.23 12.88
CA PRO A 27 19.77 9.52 13.78
C PRO A 27 19.32 10.03 15.15
N GLY A 28 20.04 9.63 16.20
CA GLY A 28 19.88 10.10 17.57
C GLY A 28 20.89 9.48 18.52
N SER A 29 21.11 10.08 19.69
CA SER A 29 22.12 9.59 20.63
C SER A 29 21.70 8.33 21.37
N ARG A 30 20.40 8.20 21.75
CA ARG A 30 19.95 7.05 22.54
C ARG A 30 19.99 5.73 21.76
N ASN A 31 19.83 5.77 20.45
CA ASN A 31 19.96 4.57 19.62
C ASN A 31 21.41 4.23 19.20
N ALA A 32 22.41 4.95 19.70
CA ALA A 32 23.82 4.71 19.35
C ALA A 32 24.27 3.24 19.51
N PRO A 33 23.95 2.51 20.59
CA PRO A 33 24.34 1.11 20.70
C PRO A 33 23.79 0.23 19.56
N LEU A 34 22.55 0.44 19.17
CA LEU A 34 21.91 -0.30 18.06
C LEU A 34 22.51 0.13 16.71
N THR A 35 22.69 1.43 16.50
CA THR A 35 23.29 1.97 15.27
C THR A 35 24.69 1.43 15.05
N ILE A 36 25.55 1.44 16.09
CA ILE A 36 26.90 0.87 16.04
C ILE A 36 26.84 -0.60 15.65
N GLY A 37 25.97 -1.38 16.27
CA GLY A 37 25.90 -2.80 16.02
C GLY A 37 25.36 -3.16 14.65
N PHE A 38 24.28 -2.53 14.21
CA PHE A 38 23.73 -2.79 12.88
C PHE A 38 24.67 -2.34 11.76
N SER A 39 25.30 -1.16 11.88
CA SER A 39 26.20 -0.65 10.85
C SER A 39 27.52 -1.44 10.70
N ASN A 40 27.90 -2.22 11.71
CA ASN A 40 29.06 -3.11 11.64
C ASN A 40 28.70 -4.58 11.33
N HIS A 41 27.41 -4.89 11.15
CA HIS A 41 26.95 -6.26 10.88
C HIS A 41 26.99 -6.57 9.38
N ASN A 42 27.75 -7.58 8.97
CA ASN A 42 28.04 -7.88 7.55
C ASN A 42 26.87 -8.44 6.73
N LYS A 43 25.75 -8.81 7.37
CA LYS A 43 24.54 -9.35 6.71
C LYS A 43 23.35 -8.40 6.75
N ILE A 44 23.52 -7.21 7.30
CA ILE A 44 22.44 -6.24 7.47
C ILE A 44 22.84 -4.94 6.74
N GLU A 45 22.03 -4.55 5.78
CA GLU A 45 22.15 -3.25 5.11
C GLU A 45 21.54 -2.16 5.97
N THR A 46 22.29 -1.09 6.22
CA THR A 46 21.81 0.06 7.01
C THR A 46 21.66 1.29 6.13
N LEU A 47 20.50 1.93 6.21
CA LEU A 47 20.14 3.10 5.41
C LEU A 47 19.80 4.26 6.35
N SER A 48 20.40 5.42 6.15
CA SER A 48 20.13 6.60 6.99
C SER A 48 19.08 7.50 6.35
N VAL A 49 17.97 7.75 7.07
CA VAL A 49 16.91 8.69 6.69
C VAL A 49 16.54 9.52 7.90
N VAL A 50 16.71 10.85 7.80
CA VAL A 50 16.64 11.75 8.95
C VAL A 50 15.22 11.95 9.49
N ASP A 51 14.25 12.26 8.61
CA ASP A 51 12.85 12.42 8.97
C ASP A 51 12.22 11.05 9.26
N GLU A 52 11.82 10.82 10.49
CA GLU A 52 11.32 9.52 10.96
C GLU A 52 10.07 9.10 10.21
N ARG A 53 9.14 10.00 9.91
CA ARG A 53 7.95 9.67 9.13
C ARG A 53 8.33 9.18 7.74
N CYS A 54 9.21 9.91 7.06
CA CYS A 54 9.73 9.51 5.74
C CYS A 54 10.53 8.22 5.81
N ALA A 55 11.33 8.01 6.86
CA ALA A 55 12.07 6.78 7.10
C ALA A 55 11.14 5.56 7.21
N ALA A 56 10.06 5.70 7.95
CA ALA A 56 9.09 4.61 8.15
C ALA A 56 8.33 4.27 6.87
N PHE A 57 7.89 5.27 6.09
CA PHE A 57 7.25 5.03 4.79
C PHE A 57 8.24 4.53 3.72
N PHE A 58 9.50 4.95 3.77
CA PHE A 58 10.56 4.41 2.93
C PHE A 58 10.78 2.91 3.23
N ALA A 59 10.89 2.54 4.50
CA ALA A 59 10.99 1.15 4.92
C ALA A 59 9.73 0.33 4.52
N LEU A 60 8.54 0.94 4.63
CA LEU A 60 7.28 0.33 4.18
C LEU A 60 7.33 0.02 2.68
N GLY A 61 7.85 0.93 1.85
CA GLY A 61 8.04 0.71 0.42
C GLY A 61 8.99 -0.44 0.11
N ILE A 62 10.09 -0.55 0.86
CA ILE A 62 11.04 -1.69 0.74
C ILE A 62 10.33 -3.00 1.13
N ALA A 63 9.65 -3.04 2.28
CA ALA A 63 8.96 -4.22 2.77
C ALA A 63 7.81 -4.64 1.82
N GLN A 64 7.09 -3.68 1.24
CA GLN A 64 6.06 -3.92 0.23
C GLN A 64 6.63 -4.67 -0.98
N GLN A 65 7.79 -4.27 -1.49
CA GLN A 65 8.35 -4.87 -2.70
C GLN A 65 9.08 -6.18 -2.45
N THR A 66 9.80 -6.27 -1.35
CA THR A 66 10.55 -7.48 -1.00
C THR A 66 9.69 -8.56 -0.36
N GLN A 67 8.51 -8.19 0.17
CA GLN A 67 7.67 -9.05 1.02
C GLN A 67 8.44 -9.66 2.21
N LYS A 68 9.47 -8.94 2.67
CA LYS A 68 10.29 -9.30 3.82
C LYS A 68 10.18 -8.23 4.90
N PRO A 69 10.34 -8.58 6.17
CA PRO A 69 10.38 -7.60 7.24
C PRO A 69 11.56 -6.61 7.08
N VAL A 70 11.27 -5.33 7.25
CA VAL A 70 12.26 -4.25 7.29
C VAL A 70 12.20 -3.60 8.66
N ALA A 71 13.36 -3.39 9.27
CA ALA A 71 13.43 -2.71 10.56
C ALA A 71 13.58 -1.18 10.37
N ILE A 72 12.95 -0.43 11.28
CA ILE A 72 13.12 1.02 11.43
C ILE A 72 13.62 1.29 12.84
N LEU A 73 14.63 2.14 12.95
CA LEU A 73 15.32 2.42 14.21
C LEU A 73 15.36 3.92 14.49
N CYS A 74 14.86 4.33 15.65
CA CYS A 74 14.95 5.72 16.12
C CYS A 74 15.43 5.86 17.56
N THR A 75 15.74 7.10 17.93
CA THR A 75 16.02 7.51 19.29
C THR A 75 14.76 7.60 20.15
N SER A 76 14.88 7.93 21.43
CA SER A 76 13.76 8.10 22.35
C SER A 76 12.98 9.40 22.11
N GLY A 77 11.77 9.46 22.65
CA GLY A 77 10.92 10.64 22.64
C GLY A 77 10.03 10.75 21.42
N SER A 78 9.80 11.95 20.92
CA SER A 78 8.87 12.22 19.80
C SER A 78 9.26 11.58 18.48
N ALA A 79 10.53 11.20 18.30
CA ALA A 79 11.01 10.47 17.13
C ALA A 79 10.15 9.25 16.83
N LEU A 80 9.89 8.44 17.85
CA LEU A 80 9.04 7.26 17.75
C LEU A 80 7.62 7.57 17.25
N LEU A 81 7.02 8.67 17.71
CA LEU A 81 5.65 9.04 17.33
C LEU A 81 5.52 9.40 15.86
N ASN A 82 6.59 9.89 15.22
CA ASN A 82 6.61 10.19 13.80
C ASN A 82 6.49 8.94 12.92
N TYR A 83 6.79 7.75 13.43
CA TYR A 83 6.60 6.49 12.71
C TYR A 83 5.12 6.07 12.59
N TYR A 84 4.25 6.58 13.45
CA TYR A 84 2.89 6.06 13.62
C TYR A 84 2.06 6.02 12.33
N PRO A 85 2.06 7.03 11.46
CA PRO A 85 1.29 6.96 10.20
C PRO A 85 1.67 5.77 9.33
N ALA A 86 2.97 5.47 9.20
CA ALA A 86 3.46 4.33 8.42
C ALA A 86 3.15 2.98 9.10
N ILE A 87 3.20 2.92 10.43
CA ILE A 87 2.83 1.73 11.19
C ILE A 87 1.34 1.40 11.00
N ALA A 88 0.47 2.41 11.05
CA ALA A 88 -0.95 2.23 10.79
C ALA A 88 -1.20 1.74 9.35
N GLU A 89 -0.53 2.34 8.36
CA GLU A 89 -0.60 1.88 6.96
C GLU A 89 -0.14 0.42 6.83
N ALA A 90 1.00 0.06 7.45
CA ALA A 90 1.55 -1.29 7.43
C ALA A 90 0.59 -2.31 8.06
N PHE A 91 -0.07 -1.94 9.17
CA PHE A 91 -1.03 -2.81 9.87
C PHE A 91 -2.24 -3.16 9.01
N TYR A 92 -2.83 -2.17 8.35
CA TYR A 92 -4.00 -2.38 7.49
C TYR A 92 -3.65 -2.97 6.11
N SER A 93 -2.41 -2.77 5.64
CA SER A 93 -1.91 -3.31 4.37
C SER A 93 -1.19 -4.65 4.49
N ASN A 94 -1.09 -5.23 5.71
CA ASN A 94 -0.39 -6.50 5.96
C ASN A 94 1.08 -6.46 5.50
N ILE A 95 1.80 -5.37 5.84
CA ILE A 95 3.22 -5.20 5.49
C ILE A 95 4.06 -5.35 6.75
N PRO A 96 5.10 -6.21 6.75
CA PRO A 96 5.90 -6.46 7.93
C PRO A 96 6.92 -5.34 8.18
N LEU A 97 6.70 -4.55 9.23
CA LEU A 97 7.66 -3.58 9.75
C LEU A 97 8.09 -3.97 11.17
N VAL A 98 9.40 -3.90 11.45
CA VAL A 98 9.95 -4.10 12.79
C VAL A 98 10.38 -2.75 13.35
N VAL A 99 9.55 -2.18 14.21
CA VAL A 99 9.87 -0.91 14.87
C VAL A 99 10.79 -1.18 16.04
N ILE A 100 11.99 -0.62 16.02
CA ILE A 100 12.97 -0.68 17.11
C ILE A 100 13.15 0.74 17.64
N SER A 101 12.67 1.02 18.85
CA SER A 101 12.85 2.31 19.49
C SER A 101 13.84 2.20 20.64
N ALA A 102 14.87 3.03 20.62
CA ALA A 102 15.66 3.23 21.83
C ALA A 102 14.84 4.03 22.84
N ASP A 103 15.00 3.73 24.13
CA ASP A 103 14.27 4.40 25.19
C ASP A 103 15.21 4.83 26.33
N ARG A 104 14.73 5.69 27.20
CA ARG A 104 15.36 6.00 28.48
C ARG A 104 15.05 4.88 29.50
N PRO A 105 15.90 4.68 30.52
CA PRO A 105 15.58 3.83 31.66
C PRO A 105 14.26 4.23 32.31
N LYS A 106 13.49 3.27 32.76
CA LYS A 106 12.12 3.50 33.30
C LYS A 106 12.08 4.51 34.44
N HIS A 107 13.12 4.60 35.26
CA HIS A 107 13.20 5.54 36.38
C HIS A 107 13.39 7.01 35.95
N LEU A 108 13.73 7.27 34.68
CA LEU A 108 13.88 8.61 34.12
C LEU A 108 12.62 9.09 33.38
N ILE A 109 11.60 8.27 33.27
CA ILE A 109 10.36 8.63 32.58
C ILE A 109 9.41 9.36 33.55
N ASP A 110 8.78 10.44 33.08
CA ASP A 110 7.82 11.28 33.83
C ASP A 110 8.42 12.04 35.04
N ILE A 111 9.74 12.21 35.08
CA ILE A 111 10.40 13.00 36.14
C ILE A 111 10.92 14.37 35.65
N GLY A 112 10.66 14.75 34.39
CA GLY A 112 11.15 15.98 33.79
C GLY A 112 12.49 15.85 33.08
N ASP A 113 13.00 14.62 32.85
CA ASP A 113 14.20 14.40 32.04
C ASP A 113 13.93 14.62 30.54
N GLY A 114 14.95 15.04 29.80
CA GLY A 114 14.83 15.39 28.39
C GLY A 114 14.63 14.18 27.47
N GLN A 115 13.86 14.36 26.39
CA GLN A 115 13.57 13.33 25.38
C GLN A 115 12.98 12.04 25.96
N THR A 116 12.05 12.15 26.91
CA THR A 116 11.30 11.03 27.47
C THR A 116 9.83 11.16 27.15
N ILE A 117 9.22 10.04 26.81
CA ILE A 117 7.77 9.85 26.72
C ILE A 117 7.43 8.44 27.19
N ARG A 118 6.16 8.12 27.38
CA ARG A 118 5.71 6.76 27.66
C ARG A 118 5.71 5.95 26.35
N GLN A 119 6.80 5.21 26.07
CA GLN A 119 7.00 4.43 24.84
C GLN A 119 6.39 3.02 24.90
N GLU A 120 6.29 2.45 26.10
CA GLU A 120 5.70 1.12 26.27
C GLU A 120 4.28 1.08 25.69
N ASN A 121 4.01 0.15 24.76
CA ASN A 121 2.71 -0.09 24.11
C ASN A 121 2.13 1.11 23.33
N VAL A 122 2.95 2.09 22.95
CA VAL A 122 2.50 3.32 22.27
C VAL A 122 1.76 3.03 20.94
N PHE A 123 2.03 1.92 20.29
CA PHE A 123 1.42 1.49 19.02
C PHE A 123 0.39 0.36 19.18
N GLU A 124 -0.02 0.01 20.39
CA GLU A 124 -0.83 -1.17 20.71
C GLU A 124 -2.01 -1.41 19.76
N ASN A 125 -2.69 -0.34 19.34
CA ASN A 125 -3.85 -0.44 18.45
C ASN A 125 -3.51 -0.81 16.99
N HIS A 126 -2.24 -0.69 16.57
CA HIS A 126 -1.84 -0.85 15.16
C HIS A 126 -0.56 -1.67 14.98
N ILE A 127 -0.29 -2.60 15.89
CA ILE A 127 0.78 -3.57 15.78
C ILE A 127 0.28 -4.96 16.18
N LEU A 128 1.00 -5.99 15.78
CA LEU A 128 0.67 -7.37 16.13
C LEU A 128 1.26 -7.79 17.48
N PHE A 129 2.38 -7.18 17.89
CA PHE A 129 3.05 -7.49 19.13
C PHE A 129 3.92 -6.34 19.62
N SER A 130 4.02 -6.19 20.96
CA SER A 130 4.88 -5.19 21.62
C SER A 130 5.84 -5.88 22.58
N ALA A 131 7.15 -5.79 22.30
CA ALA A 131 8.22 -6.29 23.17
C ALA A 131 8.83 -5.13 23.98
N ASN A 132 8.40 -4.99 25.22
CA ASN A 132 8.96 -4.00 26.14
C ASN A 132 10.10 -4.63 26.96
N LEU A 133 11.34 -4.27 26.62
CA LEU A 133 12.55 -4.88 27.19
C LEU A 133 12.97 -4.19 28.50
N ILE A 134 13.84 -4.85 29.24
CA ILE A 134 14.39 -4.32 30.50
C ILE A 134 15.91 -4.46 30.44
N GLU A 135 16.64 -3.36 30.62
CA GLU A 135 18.11 -3.35 30.68
C GLU A 135 18.58 -3.85 32.04
N ASN A 136 18.55 -5.15 32.22
CA ASN A 136 19.08 -5.83 33.43
C ASN A 136 19.33 -7.31 33.09
N GLU A 137 20.49 -7.83 33.49
CA GLU A 137 20.92 -9.20 33.22
C GLU A 137 19.89 -10.26 33.67
N LYS A 138 19.20 -10.01 34.79
CA LYS A 138 18.14 -10.92 35.30
C LYS A 138 17.02 -11.15 34.29
N TYR A 139 16.79 -10.23 33.36
CA TYR A 139 15.73 -10.29 32.36
C TYR A 139 16.20 -10.79 30.99
N LYS A 140 17.45 -11.21 30.85
CA LYS A 140 18.03 -11.65 29.57
C LYS A 140 17.20 -12.70 28.85
N THR A 141 16.80 -13.76 29.56
CA THR A 141 15.95 -14.83 28.99
C THR A 141 14.59 -14.30 28.55
N ARG A 142 13.93 -13.50 29.40
CA ARG A 142 12.65 -12.86 29.07
C ARG A 142 12.78 -11.94 27.86
N ASN A 143 13.81 -11.10 27.82
CA ASN A 143 14.06 -10.21 26.69
C ASN A 143 14.26 -10.98 25.38
N SER A 144 15.07 -12.05 25.40
CA SER A 144 15.28 -12.92 24.24
C SER A 144 13.98 -13.58 23.75
N GLN A 145 13.11 -14.02 24.67
CA GLN A 145 11.80 -14.58 24.33
C GLN A 145 10.91 -13.54 23.65
N LEU A 146 10.77 -12.34 24.23
CA LEU A 146 9.92 -11.28 23.68
C LEU A 146 10.40 -10.81 22.29
N ILE A 147 11.71 -10.67 22.09
CA ILE A 147 12.27 -10.30 20.80
C ILE A 147 12.03 -11.40 19.77
N GLY A 148 12.29 -12.66 20.13
CA GLY A 148 12.04 -13.82 19.27
C GLY A 148 10.57 -13.90 18.85
N GLU A 149 9.65 -13.71 19.78
CA GLU A 149 8.21 -13.69 19.53
C GLU A 149 7.81 -12.55 18.59
N ALA A 150 8.28 -11.31 18.84
CA ALA A 150 8.01 -10.18 17.99
C ALA A 150 8.45 -10.42 16.54
N LEU A 151 9.70 -10.85 16.35
CA LEU A 151 10.25 -11.08 15.01
C LEU A 151 9.58 -12.25 14.30
N GLN A 152 9.26 -13.33 15.01
CA GLN A 152 8.55 -14.46 14.44
C GLN A 152 7.13 -14.08 13.99
N ILE A 153 6.42 -13.27 14.77
CA ILE A 153 5.09 -12.74 14.42
C ILE A 153 5.20 -11.85 13.18
N ALA A 154 6.17 -10.93 13.13
CA ALA A 154 6.37 -10.08 11.96
C ALA A 154 6.58 -10.88 10.67
N VAL A 155 7.40 -11.93 10.71
CA VAL A 155 7.69 -12.81 9.57
C VAL A 155 6.50 -13.66 9.16
N SER A 156 5.80 -14.28 10.13
CA SER A 156 4.76 -15.27 9.83
C SER A 156 3.39 -14.66 9.54
N GLN A 157 3.08 -13.50 10.15
CA GLN A 157 1.79 -12.86 10.02
C GLN A 157 1.79 -11.59 9.15
N ASN A 158 2.93 -11.24 8.55
CA ASN A 158 3.08 -10.08 7.66
C ASN A 158 2.48 -8.79 8.25
N GLY A 159 2.96 -8.36 9.41
CA GLY A 159 2.45 -7.13 10.03
C GLY A 159 3.45 -6.47 10.95
N PRO A 160 3.20 -5.21 11.36
CA PRO A 160 4.15 -4.46 12.16
C PRO A 160 4.21 -4.96 13.61
N VAL A 161 5.41 -4.89 14.18
CA VAL A 161 5.69 -5.18 15.60
C VAL A 161 6.57 -4.09 16.19
N HIS A 162 6.58 -3.95 17.51
CA HIS A 162 7.40 -2.95 18.20
C HIS A 162 8.31 -3.60 19.24
N ILE A 163 9.58 -3.23 19.23
CA ILE A 163 10.61 -3.62 20.22
C ILE A 163 11.12 -2.33 20.87
N ASN A 164 10.72 -2.09 22.11
CA ASN A 164 11.18 -0.94 22.91
C ASN A 164 12.40 -1.32 23.75
N VAL A 165 13.52 -0.61 23.55
CA VAL A 165 14.85 -0.98 24.04
C VAL A 165 15.43 0.12 24.92
N PRO A 166 15.29 0.04 26.25
CA PRO A 166 15.87 1.03 27.15
C PRO A 166 17.38 0.89 27.25
N PHE A 167 18.07 2.04 27.28
CA PHE A 167 19.53 2.12 27.51
C PHE A 167 19.86 3.19 28.53
N ASP A 168 20.65 2.84 29.53
CA ASP A 168 21.32 3.77 30.42
C ASP A 168 22.72 4.13 29.87
N GLU A 169 23.33 5.18 30.38
CA GLU A 169 24.72 5.53 30.06
C GLU A 169 25.72 4.47 30.60
N PRO A 170 26.87 4.28 30.01
CA PRO A 170 27.37 4.89 28.77
C PRO A 170 26.86 4.20 27.50
N LEU A 171 26.72 4.96 26.38
CA LEU A 171 26.10 4.47 25.14
C LEU A 171 27.11 4.03 24.05
N TYR A 172 28.34 4.52 24.12
CA TYR A 172 29.32 4.42 23.03
C TYR A 172 30.42 3.40 23.27
N GLU A 173 30.37 2.65 24.37
CA GLU A 173 31.33 1.59 24.64
C GLU A 173 31.18 0.43 23.69
N THR A 174 32.28 -0.10 23.19
CA THR A 174 32.30 -1.16 22.17
C THR A 174 33.15 -2.36 22.59
N VAL A 175 32.87 -3.51 21.97
CA VAL A 175 33.63 -4.75 22.02
C VAL A 175 33.96 -5.21 20.59
N GLU A 176 34.91 -6.13 20.45
CA GLU A 176 35.35 -6.58 19.12
C GLU A 176 34.35 -7.52 18.47
N GLU A 177 33.71 -8.42 19.24
CA GLU A 177 32.87 -9.48 18.74
C GLU A 177 31.41 -9.33 19.21
N LEU A 178 30.48 -9.77 18.37
CA LEU A 178 29.08 -9.90 18.71
C LEU A 178 28.84 -11.23 19.43
N THR A 179 28.26 -11.18 20.61
CA THR A 179 27.86 -12.38 21.34
C THR A 179 26.69 -13.08 20.62
N THR A 180 26.79 -14.38 20.45
CA THR A 180 25.72 -15.18 19.86
C THR A 180 24.67 -15.52 20.92
N PHE A 181 23.41 -15.32 20.59
CA PHE A 181 22.24 -15.69 21.43
C PHE A 181 21.38 -16.71 20.70
N SER A 182 20.67 -17.53 21.44
CA SER A 182 19.66 -18.44 20.90
C SER A 182 18.27 -17.91 21.22
N PHE A 183 17.37 -17.99 20.24
CA PHE A 183 15.98 -17.57 20.39
C PHE A 183 15.08 -18.78 20.26
N PRO A 184 14.15 -19.01 21.21
CA PRO A 184 13.24 -20.12 21.12
C PRO A 184 12.32 -19.95 19.90
N HIS A 185 12.15 -21.03 19.16
CA HIS A 185 11.16 -21.07 18.07
C HIS A 185 9.78 -21.30 18.71
N ILE A 186 8.88 -20.33 18.52
CA ILE A 186 7.51 -20.47 18.99
C ILE A 186 6.73 -21.16 17.87
N SER A 187 6.06 -22.26 18.20
CA SER A 187 5.14 -22.90 17.25
C SER A 187 3.91 -22.01 17.09
N LEU A 188 3.97 -21.10 16.11
CA LEU A 188 2.76 -20.42 15.67
C LEU A 188 1.92 -21.42 14.90
N SER A 189 0.62 -21.47 15.18
CA SER A 189 -0.30 -22.34 14.44
C SER A 189 -0.17 -22.05 12.94
N SER A 190 0.22 -23.04 12.16
CA SER A 190 0.13 -22.97 10.70
C SER A 190 -1.33 -22.73 10.31
N LEU A 191 -1.55 -22.03 9.20
CA LEU A 191 -2.90 -21.95 8.62
C LEU A 191 -3.38 -23.39 8.40
N ASP A 192 -4.43 -23.77 9.12
CA ASP A 192 -4.99 -25.13 9.04
C ASP A 192 -6.14 -25.13 8.02
N ASN A 193 -5.81 -25.47 6.78
CA ASN A 193 -6.79 -25.58 5.69
C ASN A 193 -7.72 -26.79 5.87
N SER A 194 -7.45 -27.69 6.85
CA SER A 194 -8.28 -28.89 7.09
C SER A 194 -9.69 -28.57 7.61
N ASN A 195 -9.89 -27.37 8.16
CA ASN A 195 -11.17 -26.95 8.71
C ASN A 195 -12.12 -26.31 7.68
N ILE A 196 -11.71 -26.18 6.40
CA ILE A 196 -12.55 -25.59 5.36
C ILE A 196 -13.43 -26.67 4.76
N ASP A 197 -14.76 -26.51 4.90
CA ASP A 197 -15.77 -27.42 4.30
C ASP A 197 -15.97 -27.07 2.82
N TYR A 198 -15.05 -27.50 1.97
CA TYR A 198 -15.09 -27.27 0.52
C TYR A 198 -16.31 -27.90 -0.15
N GLU A 199 -16.81 -29.02 0.36
CA GLU A 199 -18.01 -29.67 -0.19
C GLU A 199 -19.26 -28.82 0.04
N LYS A 200 -19.46 -28.30 1.26
CA LYS A 200 -20.54 -27.35 1.58
C LYS A 200 -20.46 -26.10 0.69
N LEU A 201 -19.25 -25.50 0.58
CA LEU A 201 -19.04 -24.32 -0.26
C LEU A 201 -19.33 -24.62 -1.74
N GLY A 202 -18.87 -25.77 -2.24
CA GLY A 202 -19.13 -26.23 -3.61
C GLY A 202 -20.63 -26.41 -3.90
N ASN A 203 -21.38 -27.00 -2.99
CA ASN A 203 -22.83 -27.15 -3.11
C ASN A 203 -23.55 -25.80 -3.19
N ILE A 204 -23.15 -24.80 -2.36
CA ILE A 204 -23.70 -23.44 -2.42
C ILE A 204 -23.34 -22.77 -3.75
N TRP A 205 -22.07 -22.85 -4.17
CA TRP A 205 -21.58 -22.27 -5.41
C TRP A 205 -22.29 -22.83 -6.65
N ASN A 206 -22.41 -24.16 -6.73
CA ASN A 206 -23.03 -24.86 -7.87
C ASN A 206 -24.54 -24.60 -7.98
N SER A 207 -25.22 -24.30 -6.87
CA SER A 207 -26.64 -23.94 -6.85
C SER A 207 -26.92 -22.46 -7.17
N ALA A 208 -25.89 -21.60 -7.16
CA ALA A 208 -26.03 -20.18 -7.42
C ALA A 208 -26.06 -19.87 -8.91
N GLU A 209 -27.02 -19.04 -9.34
CA GLU A 209 -27.17 -18.62 -10.74
C GLU A 209 -26.25 -17.45 -11.10
N LYS A 210 -25.91 -16.61 -10.13
CA LYS A 210 -25.10 -15.40 -10.30
C LYS A 210 -23.99 -15.35 -9.26
N LYS A 211 -22.78 -15.36 -9.72
CA LYS A 211 -21.57 -15.40 -8.89
C LYS A 211 -20.67 -14.22 -9.18
N MET A 212 -20.05 -13.66 -8.16
CA MET A 212 -19.13 -12.53 -8.30
C MET A 212 -17.86 -12.78 -7.49
N ILE A 213 -16.72 -12.54 -8.12
CA ILE A 213 -15.42 -12.47 -7.47
C ILE A 213 -14.99 -11.01 -7.53
N LEU A 214 -14.78 -10.36 -6.38
CA LEU A 214 -14.32 -8.98 -6.29
C LEU A 214 -12.94 -8.94 -5.64
N VAL A 215 -11.95 -8.49 -6.41
CA VAL A 215 -10.55 -8.48 -6.01
C VAL A 215 -10.13 -7.08 -5.56
N GLY A 216 -9.67 -6.97 -4.31
CA GLY A 216 -9.10 -5.73 -3.77
C GLY A 216 -7.63 -5.56 -4.12
N VAL A 217 -6.90 -4.81 -3.29
CA VAL A 217 -5.44 -4.66 -3.43
C VAL A 217 -4.77 -6.02 -3.34
N ASN A 218 -3.97 -6.38 -4.34
CA ASN A 218 -3.27 -7.65 -4.37
C ASN A 218 -1.85 -7.50 -4.93
N TYR A 219 -0.97 -8.43 -4.58
CA TYR A 219 0.33 -8.56 -5.23
C TYR A 219 0.18 -9.28 -6.58
N PRO A 220 1.06 -9.01 -7.56
CA PRO A 220 1.12 -9.81 -8.78
C PRO A 220 1.37 -11.28 -8.45
N ASP A 221 0.49 -12.17 -8.91
CA ASP A 221 0.55 -13.61 -8.67
C ASP A 221 0.15 -14.37 -9.94
N ALA A 222 1.12 -15.06 -10.53
CA ALA A 222 0.93 -15.77 -11.80
C ALA A 222 0.06 -17.02 -11.64
N GLU A 223 0.11 -17.70 -10.50
CA GLU A 223 -0.71 -18.88 -10.23
C GLU A 223 -2.16 -18.50 -10.03
N LEU A 224 -2.42 -17.46 -9.24
CA LEU A 224 -3.77 -16.90 -9.08
C LEU A 224 -4.36 -16.44 -10.43
N HIS A 225 -3.52 -15.88 -11.29
CA HIS A 225 -3.93 -15.49 -12.65
C HIS A 225 -4.47 -16.68 -13.45
N GLN A 226 -3.70 -17.79 -13.49
CA GLN A 226 -4.11 -19.02 -14.18
C GLN A 226 -5.36 -19.64 -13.57
N LEU A 227 -5.51 -19.59 -12.24
CA LEU A 227 -6.70 -20.08 -11.58
C LEU A 227 -7.94 -19.28 -11.98
N MET A 228 -7.82 -17.96 -12.16
CA MET A 228 -8.94 -17.12 -12.59
C MET A 228 -9.45 -17.44 -14.00
N ASP A 229 -8.62 -18.02 -14.89
CA ASP A 229 -9.06 -18.50 -16.21
C ASP A 229 -10.19 -19.53 -16.09
N LEU A 230 -10.13 -20.41 -15.10
CA LEU A 230 -11.13 -21.43 -14.85
C LEU A 230 -12.47 -20.83 -14.41
N TYR A 231 -12.43 -19.83 -13.51
CA TYR A 231 -13.64 -19.12 -13.04
C TYR A 231 -14.22 -18.23 -14.14
N ALA A 232 -13.39 -17.64 -14.99
CA ALA A 232 -13.82 -16.84 -16.14
C ALA A 232 -14.45 -17.68 -17.26
N ALA A 233 -14.20 -18.99 -17.30
CA ALA A 233 -14.85 -19.92 -18.20
C ALA A 233 -16.31 -20.23 -17.82
N ASP A 234 -16.66 -20.10 -16.53
CA ASP A 234 -18.06 -20.23 -16.06
C ASP A 234 -18.85 -18.95 -16.37
N THR A 235 -19.82 -19.04 -17.28
CA THR A 235 -20.58 -17.87 -17.73
C THR A 235 -21.56 -17.29 -16.69
N SER A 236 -21.68 -17.93 -15.54
CA SER A 236 -22.42 -17.41 -14.38
C SER A 236 -21.53 -16.61 -13.40
N VAL A 237 -20.22 -16.47 -13.69
CA VAL A 237 -19.24 -15.78 -12.84
C VAL A 237 -18.82 -14.45 -13.46
N LEU A 238 -18.87 -13.38 -12.67
CA LEU A 238 -18.25 -12.09 -12.98
C LEU A 238 -17.03 -11.88 -12.11
N ILE A 239 -15.91 -11.48 -12.71
CA ILE A 239 -14.70 -11.10 -12.00
C ILE A 239 -14.56 -9.58 -12.08
N PHE A 240 -14.54 -8.93 -10.91
CA PHE A 240 -14.31 -7.48 -10.77
C PHE A 240 -12.93 -7.24 -10.20
N THR A 241 -12.16 -6.40 -10.89
CA THR A 241 -10.82 -6.01 -10.46
C THR A 241 -10.70 -4.49 -10.38
N GLU A 242 -9.78 -4.00 -9.57
CA GLU A 242 -9.39 -2.60 -9.51
C GLU A 242 -7.96 -2.44 -10.03
N THR A 243 -7.53 -1.21 -10.29
CA THR A 243 -6.17 -0.90 -10.76
C THR A 243 -5.09 -1.54 -9.89
N THR A 244 -5.30 -1.59 -8.57
CA THR A 244 -4.35 -2.17 -7.61
C THR A 244 -4.53 -3.67 -7.35
N SER A 245 -5.42 -4.33 -8.06
CA SER A 245 -5.62 -5.79 -7.92
C SER A 245 -4.49 -6.61 -8.53
N ASN A 246 -3.71 -6.03 -9.44
CA ASN A 246 -2.64 -6.71 -10.19
C ASN A 246 -3.08 -8.05 -10.80
N LEU A 247 -4.36 -8.14 -11.15
CA LEU A 247 -4.98 -9.28 -11.78
C LEU A 247 -5.71 -8.81 -13.03
N HIS A 248 -5.27 -9.30 -14.17
CA HIS A 248 -5.76 -8.91 -15.47
C HIS A 248 -6.38 -10.11 -16.17
N HIS A 249 -7.55 -9.97 -16.76
CA HIS A 249 -8.20 -11.01 -17.56
C HIS A 249 -9.17 -10.35 -18.55
N ASP A 250 -9.25 -10.85 -19.79
CA ASP A 250 -10.09 -10.25 -20.84
C ASP A 250 -11.57 -10.21 -20.47
N LYS A 251 -12.03 -11.16 -19.67
CA LYS A 251 -13.40 -11.22 -19.16
C LYS A 251 -13.58 -10.55 -17.80
N ALA A 252 -12.55 -9.88 -17.24
CA ALA A 252 -12.70 -9.11 -16.01
C ALA A 252 -13.31 -7.73 -16.29
N ILE A 253 -14.00 -7.21 -15.29
CA ILE A 253 -14.50 -5.84 -15.24
C ILE A 253 -13.52 -5.03 -14.40
N ASP A 254 -12.61 -4.32 -15.06
CA ASP A 254 -11.51 -3.55 -14.49
C ASP A 254 -11.89 -2.09 -14.19
N SER A 255 -12.91 -1.57 -14.86
CA SER A 255 -13.38 -0.19 -14.72
C SER A 255 -14.74 -0.15 -14.04
N ILE A 256 -14.79 -0.59 -12.78
CA ILE A 256 -16.00 -0.81 -11.99
C ILE A 256 -16.92 0.43 -12.00
N ASP A 257 -16.37 1.62 -11.71
CA ASP A 257 -17.16 2.84 -11.61
C ASP A 257 -17.79 3.26 -12.95
N GLN A 258 -17.16 2.95 -14.08
CA GLN A 258 -17.72 3.18 -15.41
C GLN A 258 -18.94 2.28 -15.67
N LEU A 259 -18.87 1.03 -15.24
CA LEU A 259 -19.97 0.09 -15.41
C LEU A 259 -21.19 0.48 -14.57
N ILE A 260 -20.98 0.72 -13.27
CA ILE A 260 -22.11 0.79 -12.30
C ILE A 260 -22.63 2.22 -12.08
N PHE A 261 -21.98 3.24 -12.62
CA PHE A 261 -22.28 4.65 -12.33
C PHE A 261 -23.75 5.01 -12.58
N SER A 262 -24.35 4.53 -13.66
CA SER A 262 -25.67 4.95 -14.14
C SER A 262 -26.70 3.83 -14.12
N LEU A 263 -26.42 2.71 -13.45
CA LEU A 263 -27.36 1.62 -13.36
C LEU A 263 -28.62 2.03 -12.61
N THR A 264 -29.74 1.60 -13.14
CA THR A 264 -31.07 1.71 -12.50
C THR A 264 -31.21 0.67 -11.40
N ASP A 265 -32.21 0.84 -10.51
CA ASP A 265 -32.54 -0.15 -9.48
C ASP A 265 -32.81 -1.56 -10.07
N ALA A 266 -33.47 -1.61 -11.21
CA ALA A 266 -33.74 -2.87 -11.91
C ALA A 266 -32.47 -3.55 -12.44
N GLU A 267 -31.48 -2.75 -12.90
CA GLU A 267 -30.19 -3.26 -13.35
C GLU A 267 -29.31 -3.69 -12.18
N PHE A 268 -29.31 -2.95 -11.07
CA PHE A 268 -28.62 -3.38 -9.84
C PHE A 268 -29.18 -4.72 -9.32
N LYS A 269 -30.48 -4.93 -9.33
CA LYS A 269 -31.09 -6.22 -8.97
C LYS A 269 -30.67 -7.36 -9.92
N LYS A 270 -30.46 -7.07 -11.21
CA LYS A 270 -29.95 -8.05 -12.18
C LYS A 270 -28.43 -8.33 -11.97
N LEU A 271 -27.66 -7.31 -11.60
CA LEU A 271 -26.21 -7.43 -11.32
C LEU A 271 -25.94 -8.11 -9.98
N LYS A 272 -26.82 -7.97 -8.99
CA LYS A 272 -26.67 -8.54 -7.66
C LYS A 272 -26.30 -10.03 -7.74
N PRO A 273 -25.16 -10.46 -7.16
CA PRO A 273 -24.80 -11.87 -7.12
C PRO A 273 -25.58 -12.63 -6.02
N ASP A 274 -25.72 -13.94 -6.19
CA ASP A 274 -26.16 -14.85 -5.13
C ASP A 274 -25.00 -15.17 -4.18
N VAL A 275 -23.81 -15.41 -4.77
CA VAL A 275 -22.55 -15.63 -4.03
C VAL A 275 -21.53 -14.57 -4.42
N LEU A 276 -20.97 -13.92 -3.43
CA LEU A 276 -19.84 -12.98 -3.55
C LEU A 276 -18.62 -13.58 -2.86
N ILE A 277 -17.53 -13.70 -3.60
CA ILE A 277 -16.20 -13.97 -3.03
C ILE A 277 -15.41 -12.66 -3.04
N THR A 278 -14.79 -12.32 -1.91
CA THR A 278 -13.83 -11.21 -1.80
C THR A 278 -12.48 -11.69 -1.31
N PHE A 279 -11.42 -11.10 -1.82
CA PHE A 279 -10.06 -11.28 -1.32
C PHE A 279 -9.18 -10.08 -1.68
N GLY A 280 -8.00 -10.04 -1.05
CA GLY A 280 -7.08 -8.92 -1.16
C GLY A 280 -7.44 -7.78 -0.21
N GLY A 281 -6.73 -6.67 -0.35
CA GLY A 281 -6.87 -5.52 0.54
C GLY A 281 -8.07 -4.62 0.24
N MET A 282 -7.97 -3.36 0.68
CA MET A 282 -9.07 -2.41 0.61
C MET A 282 -9.53 -2.13 -0.83
N ILE A 283 -10.83 -2.21 -1.04
CA ILE A 283 -11.50 -1.77 -2.29
C ILE A 283 -11.49 -0.23 -2.37
N VAL A 284 -11.10 0.33 -3.52
CA VAL A 284 -11.06 1.78 -3.75
C VAL A 284 -12.45 2.34 -4.07
N SER A 285 -13.20 1.69 -4.97
CA SER A 285 -14.51 2.14 -5.44
C SER A 285 -15.54 2.27 -4.31
N LYS A 286 -15.97 3.51 -4.05
CA LYS A 286 -17.08 3.75 -3.12
C LYS A 286 -18.43 3.30 -3.69
N ARG A 287 -18.54 3.25 -5.03
CA ARG A 287 -19.78 2.87 -5.72
C ARG A 287 -20.07 1.38 -5.58
N ILE A 288 -19.07 0.51 -5.79
CA ILE A 288 -19.23 -0.94 -5.61
C ILE A 288 -19.55 -1.26 -4.14
N LYS A 289 -18.91 -0.55 -3.18
CA LYS A 289 -19.22 -0.72 -1.77
C LYS A 289 -20.68 -0.38 -1.45
N ARG A 290 -21.17 0.74 -1.99
CA ARG A 290 -22.57 1.13 -1.83
C ARG A 290 -23.50 0.11 -2.47
N PHE A 291 -23.24 -0.29 -3.72
CA PHE A 291 -24.02 -1.28 -4.43
C PHE A 291 -24.17 -2.58 -3.62
N LEU A 292 -23.07 -3.17 -3.17
CA LEU A 292 -23.10 -4.44 -2.43
C LEU A 292 -23.64 -4.32 -1.00
N ARG A 293 -23.70 -3.10 -0.43
CA ARG A 293 -24.39 -2.82 0.84
C ARG A 293 -25.90 -2.67 0.66
N ASP A 294 -26.32 -2.00 -0.41
CA ASP A 294 -27.73 -1.75 -0.70
C ASP A 294 -28.40 -3.01 -1.31
N TYR A 295 -27.63 -3.81 -2.05
CA TYR A 295 -28.07 -5.06 -2.72
C TYR A 295 -27.21 -6.23 -2.26
N GLN A 296 -27.31 -6.59 -1.00
CA GLN A 296 -26.48 -7.63 -0.38
C GLN A 296 -26.67 -8.99 -1.05
N PRO A 297 -25.57 -9.73 -1.36
CA PRO A 297 -25.62 -11.12 -1.79
C PRO A 297 -26.23 -12.02 -0.70
N LYS A 298 -26.70 -13.19 -1.10
CA LYS A 298 -27.18 -14.21 -0.14
C LYS A 298 -26.01 -14.81 0.65
N HIS A 299 -24.88 -14.99 -0.01
CA HIS A 299 -23.65 -15.51 0.59
C HIS A 299 -22.49 -14.58 0.26
N HIS A 300 -21.74 -14.16 1.26
CA HIS A 300 -20.48 -13.41 1.11
C HIS A 300 -19.36 -14.18 1.81
N TRP A 301 -18.37 -14.59 1.06
CA TRP A 301 -17.18 -15.28 1.54
C TRP A 301 -15.98 -14.34 1.42
N ASP A 302 -15.25 -14.15 2.51
CA ASP A 302 -14.03 -13.36 2.53
C ASP A 302 -12.83 -14.29 2.75
N ILE A 303 -11.88 -14.25 1.81
CA ILE A 303 -10.68 -15.11 1.84
C ILE A 303 -9.50 -14.25 2.24
N ASP A 304 -8.97 -14.49 3.42
CA ASP A 304 -7.77 -13.82 3.93
C ASP A 304 -7.05 -14.71 4.94
N ALA A 305 -5.71 -14.66 4.96
CA ALA A 305 -4.90 -15.48 5.86
C ALA A 305 -4.96 -15.03 7.32
N ARG A 306 -5.37 -13.78 7.60
CA ARG A 306 -5.29 -13.17 8.92
C ARG A 306 -6.62 -12.83 9.55
N LYS A 307 -7.47 -12.09 8.85
CA LYS A 307 -8.67 -11.50 9.45
C LYS A 307 -9.82 -11.40 8.46
N ALA A 308 -11.03 -11.61 8.96
CA ALA A 308 -12.25 -11.38 8.22
C ALA A 308 -12.51 -9.88 7.98
N THR A 309 -12.96 -9.53 6.78
CA THR A 309 -13.31 -8.16 6.39
C THR A 309 -14.78 -8.09 5.95
N ASN A 310 -15.66 -7.64 6.84
CA ASN A 310 -17.09 -7.51 6.55
C ASN A 310 -17.45 -6.15 5.92
N THR A 311 -16.85 -5.83 4.78
CA THR A 311 -17.03 -4.54 4.08
C THR A 311 -18.48 -4.26 3.68
N PHE A 312 -19.27 -5.29 3.41
CA PHE A 312 -20.62 -5.18 2.87
C PHE A 312 -21.72 -5.51 3.89
N PHE A 313 -21.37 -5.76 5.16
CA PHE A 313 -22.28 -6.07 6.26
C PHE A 313 -23.12 -7.35 6.07
N CYS A 314 -22.64 -8.27 5.27
CA CYS A 314 -23.32 -9.53 4.95
C CYS A 314 -22.37 -10.73 4.90
N LEU A 315 -21.21 -10.64 5.55
CA LEU A 315 -20.25 -11.74 5.62
C LEU A 315 -20.88 -12.99 6.21
N SER A 316 -20.91 -14.07 5.44
CA SER A 316 -21.46 -15.36 5.85
C SER A 316 -20.39 -16.39 6.19
N GLU A 317 -19.22 -16.33 5.55
CA GLU A 317 -18.11 -17.24 5.81
C GLU A 317 -16.79 -16.46 5.77
N PHE A 318 -15.95 -16.66 6.77
CA PHE A 318 -14.54 -16.26 6.73
C PHE A 318 -13.70 -17.50 6.41
N ILE A 319 -12.98 -17.46 5.31
CA ILE A 319 -12.15 -18.55 4.84
C ILE A 319 -10.70 -18.20 5.12
N GLN A 320 -10.18 -18.69 6.23
CA GLN A 320 -8.84 -18.33 6.72
C GLN A 320 -7.74 -19.11 5.98
N THR A 321 -7.41 -18.67 4.78
CA THR A 321 -6.35 -19.24 3.94
C THR A 321 -5.85 -18.19 2.94
N LYS A 322 -4.79 -18.51 2.20
CA LYS A 322 -4.35 -17.68 1.08
C LYS A 322 -5.29 -17.87 -0.11
N PRO A 323 -5.57 -16.82 -0.91
CA PRO A 323 -6.43 -16.94 -2.09
C PRO A 323 -6.00 -18.05 -3.06
N VAL A 324 -4.72 -18.15 -3.37
CA VAL A 324 -4.17 -19.19 -4.25
C VAL A 324 -4.49 -20.59 -3.71
N ASP A 325 -4.26 -20.83 -2.42
CA ASP A 325 -4.52 -22.14 -1.80
C ASP A 325 -6.02 -22.49 -1.83
N PHE A 326 -6.88 -21.50 -1.54
CA PHE A 326 -8.32 -21.67 -1.63
C PHE A 326 -8.76 -22.06 -3.03
N PHE A 327 -8.44 -21.25 -4.04
CA PHE A 327 -8.91 -21.46 -5.40
C PHE A 327 -8.38 -22.76 -6.01
N SER A 328 -7.13 -23.15 -5.71
CA SER A 328 -6.54 -24.42 -6.16
C SER A 328 -7.30 -25.63 -5.63
N HIS A 329 -7.73 -25.63 -4.37
CA HIS A 329 -8.51 -26.72 -3.78
C HIS A 329 -9.98 -26.66 -4.18
N PHE A 330 -10.58 -25.49 -4.11
CA PHE A 330 -12.01 -25.28 -4.37
C PHE A 330 -12.42 -25.65 -5.79
N ASN A 331 -11.49 -25.55 -6.72
CA ASN A 331 -11.66 -25.91 -8.14
C ASN A 331 -12.20 -27.36 -8.36
N GLN A 332 -11.90 -28.26 -7.43
CA GLN A 332 -12.34 -29.66 -7.51
C GLN A 332 -13.82 -29.85 -7.14
N PHE A 333 -14.44 -28.86 -6.53
CA PHE A 333 -15.82 -28.90 -6.00
C PHE A 333 -16.80 -28.08 -6.84
N ILE A 334 -16.34 -27.38 -7.87
CA ILE A 334 -17.18 -26.51 -8.69
C ILE A 334 -17.52 -27.14 -10.03
N THR A 335 -18.72 -26.84 -10.51
CA THR A 335 -19.22 -27.23 -11.83
C THR A 335 -19.63 -25.98 -12.59
N PRO A 336 -19.06 -25.68 -13.77
CA PRO A 336 -19.43 -24.52 -14.55
C PRO A 336 -20.92 -24.55 -14.96
N LEU A 337 -21.57 -23.40 -14.83
CA LEU A 337 -22.98 -23.21 -15.22
C LEU A 337 -23.06 -22.32 -16.45
N GLN A 338 -23.88 -22.74 -17.43
CA GLN A 338 -24.19 -21.88 -18.58
C GLN A 338 -25.24 -20.82 -18.22
N SER A 339 -24.93 -19.57 -18.47
CA SER A 339 -25.74 -18.40 -18.12
C SER A 339 -25.48 -17.23 -19.07
N ASP A 340 -26.43 -16.33 -19.20
CA ASP A 340 -26.27 -15.04 -19.90
C ASP A 340 -25.71 -13.95 -18.99
N TYR A 341 -25.50 -14.25 -17.71
CA TYR A 341 -25.08 -13.26 -16.71
C TYR A 341 -23.72 -12.61 -17.07
N GLN A 342 -22.72 -13.41 -17.39
CA GLN A 342 -21.40 -12.90 -17.76
C GLN A 342 -21.46 -12.12 -19.09
N SER A 343 -22.00 -12.70 -20.15
CA SER A 343 -22.01 -12.09 -21.48
C SER A 343 -22.74 -10.76 -21.50
N LYS A 344 -23.85 -10.65 -20.78
CA LYS A 344 -24.62 -9.42 -20.63
C LYS A 344 -23.78 -8.27 -20.04
N TRP A 345 -23.08 -8.51 -18.92
CA TRP A 345 -22.33 -7.48 -18.25
C TRP A 345 -21.01 -7.16 -18.94
N LEU A 346 -20.42 -8.11 -19.65
CA LEU A 346 -19.28 -7.87 -20.53
C LEU A 346 -19.66 -6.99 -21.73
N THR A 347 -20.82 -7.24 -22.35
CA THR A 347 -21.34 -6.36 -23.42
C THR A 347 -21.53 -4.93 -22.90
N PHE A 348 -22.10 -4.79 -21.69
CA PHE A 348 -22.29 -3.48 -21.06
C PHE A 348 -20.94 -2.77 -20.78
N ARG A 349 -19.94 -3.52 -20.29
CA ARG A 349 -18.57 -3.04 -20.13
C ARG A 349 -17.98 -2.54 -21.45
N ASP A 350 -18.12 -3.32 -22.51
CA ASP A 350 -17.51 -3.00 -23.81
C ASP A 350 -18.19 -1.79 -24.46
N GLU A 351 -19.49 -1.63 -24.32
CA GLU A 351 -20.20 -0.40 -24.70
C GLU A 351 -19.66 0.83 -23.96
N ARG A 352 -19.39 0.71 -22.64
CA ARG A 352 -18.78 1.78 -21.86
C ARG A 352 -17.37 2.11 -22.33
N ARG A 353 -16.57 1.11 -22.67
CA ARG A 353 -15.23 1.29 -23.23
C ARG A 353 -15.24 2.03 -24.57
N VAL A 354 -16.20 1.74 -25.45
CA VAL A 354 -16.38 2.45 -26.73
C VAL A 354 -16.73 3.93 -26.47
N LYS A 355 -17.68 4.19 -25.56
CA LYS A 355 -18.06 5.58 -25.18
C LYS A 355 -16.90 6.33 -24.50
N HIS A 356 -16.14 5.65 -23.65
CA HIS A 356 -14.91 6.21 -23.04
C HIS A 356 -13.91 6.65 -24.12
N ALA A 357 -13.58 5.77 -25.06
CA ALA A 357 -12.67 6.10 -26.15
C ALA A 357 -13.19 7.24 -27.04
N ALA A 358 -14.49 7.32 -27.27
CA ALA A 358 -15.10 8.43 -28.01
C ALA A 358 -15.00 9.77 -27.25
N TYR A 359 -15.18 9.75 -25.93
CA TYR A 359 -15.04 10.93 -25.07
C TYR A 359 -13.61 11.50 -25.09
N LEU A 360 -12.61 10.63 -25.01
CA LEU A 360 -11.19 11.03 -24.98
C LEU A 360 -10.75 11.80 -26.25
N LYS A 361 -11.34 11.53 -27.40
CA LYS A 361 -10.98 12.20 -28.66
C LYS A 361 -11.19 13.72 -28.64
N ASN A 362 -12.11 14.21 -27.81
CA ASN A 362 -12.49 15.62 -27.76
C ASN A 362 -12.38 16.21 -26.35
N ILE A 363 -11.63 15.57 -25.47
CA ILE A 363 -11.47 16.03 -24.10
C ILE A 363 -10.62 17.31 -24.04
N LYS A 364 -11.07 18.28 -23.24
CA LYS A 364 -10.27 19.46 -22.93
C LYS A 364 -9.10 19.11 -22.01
N TYR A 365 -8.04 19.92 -22.10
CA TYR A 365 -6.90 19.82 -21.20
C TYR A 365 -7.34 19.89 -19.72
N SER A 366 -7.00 18.88 -18.95
CA SER A 366 -7.49 18.66 -17.57
C SER A 366 -6.71 17.54 -16.91
N ASP A 367 -6.95 17.29 -15.61
CA ASP A 367 -6.45 16.09 -14.94
C ASP A 367 -6.78 14.82 -15.74
N PHE A 368 -8.01 14.72 -16.26
CA PHE A 368 -8.47 13.54 -17.00
C PHE A 368 -7.62 13.29 -18.27
N SER A 369 -7.37 14.32 -19.09
CA SER A 369 -6.53 14.18 -20.30
C SER A 369 -5.06 13.93 -19.98
N VAL A 370 -4.57 14.43 -18.86
CA VAL A 370 -3.21 14.16 -18.36
C VAL A 370 -3.07 12.69 -17.97
N PHE A 371 -4.08 12.12 -17.29
CA PHE A 371 -4.06 10.69 -16.94
C PHE A 371 -4.06 9.79 -18.16
N GLU A 372 -4.82 10.10 -19.21
CA GLU A 372 -4.79 9.39 -20.48
C GLU A 372 -3.36 9.31 -21.04
N GLN A 373 -2.71 10.48 -21.21
CA GLN A 373 -1.36 10.54 -21.80
C GLN A 373 -0.31 9.90 -20.90
N ALA A 374 -0.34 10.21 -19.60
CA ALA A 374 0.66 9.70 -18.66
C ALA A 374 0.61 8.18 -18.53
N LEU A 375 -0.59 7.58 -18.38
CA LEU A 375 -0.73 6.14 -18.24
C LEU A 375 -0.41 5.38 -19.54
N ALA A 376 -0.79 5.93 -20.69
CA ALA A 376 -0.46 5.34 -22.00
C ALA A 376 1.05 5.34 -22.28
N SER A 377 1.80 6.31 -21.75
CA SER A 377 3.23 6.46 -21.97
C SER A 377 4.11 5.60 -21.05
N ILE A 378 3.56 5.01 -19.97
CA ILE A 378 4.32 4.17 -19.06
C ILE A 378 4.95 2.99 -19.83
N PRO A 379 6.28 2.77 -19.72
CA PRO A 379 6.95 1.66 -20.37
C PRO A 379 6.47 0.30 -19.87
N ASP A 380 6.66 -0.73 -20.68
CA ASP A 380 6.41 -2.11 -20.28
C ASP A 380 7.32 -2.54 -19.13
N ASN A 381 6.84 -3.48 -18.32
CA ASN A 381 7.58 -4.08 -17.21
C ASN A 381 8.04 -3.10 -16.12
N CYS A 382 7.47 -1.89 -16.08
CA CYS A 382 7.70 -0.93 -15.01
C CYS A 382 6.94 -1.31 -13.74
N GLN A 383 7.35 -0.67 -12.66
CA GLN A 383 6.58 -0.60 -11.44
C GLN A 383 5.91 0.77 -11.35
N LEU A 384 4.61 0.80 -11.08
CA LEU A 384 3.83 2.01 -10.91
C LEU A 384 3.38 2.16 -9.46
N GLN A 385 3.82 3.24 -8.82
CA GLN A 385 3.31 3.68 -7.52
C GLN A 385 2.30 4.82 -7.75
N ILE A 386 1.17 4.78 -7.09
CA ILE A 386 0.10 5.77 -7.25
C ILE A 386 -0.25 6.35 -5.89
N SER A 387 -0.34 7.68 -5.79
CA SER A 387 -0.79 8.33 -4.57
C SER A 387 -2.32 8.26 -4.41
N ASN A 388 -2.77 8.53 -3.22
CA ASN A 388 -4.19 8.52 -2.86
C ASN A 388 -4.96 9.76 -3.39
N SER A 389 -6.18 9.96 -2.91
CA SER A 389 -7.10 11.05 -3.24
C SER A 389 -7.69 10.96 -4.66
N SER A 390 -7.62 12.00 -5.47
CA SER A 390 -8.12 12.00 -6.85
C SER A 390 -7.27 11.11 -7.77
N ILE A 391 -5.97 11.02 -7.51
CA ILE A 391 -5.01 10.33 -8.37
C ILE A 391 -5.38 8.87 -8.61
N ILE A 392 -5.54 8.07 -7.56
CA ILE A 392 -5.94 6.68 -7.72
C ILE A 392 -7.34 6.54 -8.37
N ARG A 393 -8.25 7.50 -8.15
CA ARG A 393 -9.58 7.44 -8.75
C ARG A 393 -9.57 7.74 -10.24
N TYR A 394 -8.71 8.66 -10.69
CA TYR A 394 -8.50 8.86 -12.12
C TYR A 394 -7.84 7.63 -12.75
N ALA A 395 -6.80 7.09 -12.12
CA ALA A 395 -6.11 5.89 -12.63
C ALA A 395 -7.07 4.71 -12.86
N GLN A 396 -8.08 4.53 -12.01
CA GLN A 396 -9.10 3.47 -12.16
C GLN A 396 -10.05 3.64 -13.36
N LEU A 397 -9.98 4.77 -14.06
CA LEU A 397 -10.80 5.02 -15.26
C LEU A 397 -10.07 4.64 -16.56
N PHE A 398 -8.84 4.20 -16.47
CA PHE A 398 -8.00 3.85 -17.62
C PHE A 398 -7.46 2.44 -17.51
N SER A 399 -7.32 1.77 -18.65
CA SER A 399 -6.60 0.51 -18.71
C SER A 399 -5.10 0.79 -18.70
N ILE A 400 -4.37 0.06 -17.86
CA ILE A 400 -2.90 0.11 -17.75
C ILE A 400 -2.36 -1.19 -18.30
N LYS A 401 -1.16 -1.15 -18.92
CA LYS A 401 -0.51 -2.33 -19.50
C LYS A 401 -0.38 -3.46 -18.48
N ASN A 402 -0.74 -4.67 -18.87
CA ASN A 402 -0.71 -5.85 -17.98
C ASN A 402 0.71 -6.19 -17.47
N SER A 403 1.75 -5.69 -18.14
CA SER A 403 3.15 -5.86 -17.75
C SER A 403 3.58 -4.94 -16.60
N VAL A 404 2.74 -3.99 -16.18
CA VAL A 404 3.01 -3.00 -15.14
C VAL A 404 2.46 -3.47 -13.80
N ASN A 405 3.31 -3.57 -12.79
CA ASN A 405 2.88 -3.87 -11.43
C ASN A 405 2.48 -2.58 -10.70
N ILE A 406 1.31 -2.56 -10.06
CA ILE A 406 0.69 -1.33 -9.55
C ILE A 406 0.50 -1.39 -8.04
N PHE A 407 0.94 -0.35 -7.34
CA PHE A 407 0.86 -0.24 -5.88
C PHE A 407 0.35 1.13 -5.44
N CYS A 408 -0.30 1.15 -4.28
CA CYS A 408 -0.81 2.37 -3.65
C CYS A 408 -0.95 2.11 -2.14
N ASN A 409 -0.68 3.09 -1.29
CA ASN A 409 -0.90 2.99 0.15
C ASN A 409 -2.40 2.98 0.46
N ARG A 410 -3.00 1.79 0.54
CA ARG A 410 -4.45 1.63 0.70
C ARG A 410 -4.89 1.16 2.07
N GLY A 411 -4.00 0.93 2.99
CA GLY A 411 -4.33 0.57 4.37
C GLY A 411 -5.13 1.66 5.06
N THR A 412 -4.56 2.84 5.16
CA THR A 412 -5.21 4.04 5.72
C THR A 412 -5.66 5.03 4.65
N SER A 413 -5.11 4.93 3.46
CA SER A 413 -5.38 5.82 2.32
C SER A 413 -4.98 7.28 2.56
N GLY A 414 -3.95 7.52 3.37
CA GLY A 414 -3.38 8.84 3.65
C GLY A 414 -2.61 9.42 2.45
N ILE A 415 -2.28 10.71 2.52
CA ILE A 415 -1.44 11.41 1.53
C ILE A 415 -0.06 11.76 2.09
N ASP A 416 0.25 11.29 3.27
CA ASP A 416 1.33 11.71 4.16
C ASP A 416 2.63 10.90 4.02
N GLY A 417 2.67 9.90 3.13
CA GLY A 417 3.83 9.03 2.95
C GLY A 417 3.98 8.41 1.57
N SER A 418 3.18 8.84 0.58
CA SER A 418 3.18 8.21 -0.75
C SER A 418 4.50 8.40 -1.50
N THR A 419 5.16 9.57 -1.38
CA THR A 419 6.46 9.85 -2.00
C THR A 419 7.55 8.97 -1.38
N SER A 420 7.61 8.93 -0.06
CA SER A 420 8.59 8.12 0.68
C SER A 420 8.42 6.63 0.41
N THR A 421 7.17 6.12 0.37
CA THR A 421 6.89 4.73 -0.02
C THR A 421 7.35 4.43 -1.45
N ALA A 422 7.06 5.32 -2.40
CA ALA A 422 7.47 5.14 -3.79
C ALA A 422 9.00 5.12 -3.95
N ILE A 423 9.72 5.94 -3.18
CA ILE A 423 11.19 5.93 -3.14
C ILE A 423 11.70 4.61 -2.57
N GLY A 424 11.13 4.12 -1.46
CA GLY A 424 11.49 2.83 -0.88
C GLY A 424 11.22 1.66 -1.84
N ALA A 425 10.11 1.71 -2.54
CA ALA A 425 9.78 0.72 -3.57
C ALA A 425 10.76 0.78 -4.75
N ALA A 426 11.17 1.98 -5.18
CA ALA A 426 12.16 2.16 -6.23
C ALA A 426 13.55 1.65 -5.81
N PHE A 427 13.94 1.86 -4.56
CA PHE A 427 15.19 1.35 -4.00
C PHE A 427 15.23 -0.19 -4.00
N ALA A 428 14.15 -0.82 -3.58
CA ALA A 428 14.06 -2.28 -3.47
C ALA A 428 13.93 -2.99 -4.83
N ASN A 429 13.53 -2.30 -5.88
CA ASN A 429 13.22 -2.89 -7.19
C ASN A 429 14.23 -2.43 -8.25
N LYS A 430 14.75 -3.38 -9.05
CA LYS A 430 15.64 -3.06 -10.17
C LYS A 430 14.92 -2.50 -11.39
N LYS A 431 13.59 -2.69 -11.48
CA LYS A 431 12.77 -2.14 -12.57
C LYS A 431 12.66 -0.62 -12.45
N GLN A 432 12.39 0.04 -13.57
CA GLN A 432 12.05 1.46 -13.52
C GLN A 432 10.79 1.64 -12.69
N THR A 433 10.85 2.53 -11.70
CA THR A 433 9.69 2.87 -10.87
C THR A 433 9.16 4.23 -11.27
N VAL A 434 7.88 4.27 -11.63
CA VAL A 434 7.12 5.48 -11.93
C VAL A 434 6.19 5.77 -10.76
N PHE A 435 6.19 7.01 -10.29
CA PHE A 435 5.28 7.47 -9.23
C PHE A 435 4.39 8.59 -9.77
N ILE A 436 3.07 8.39 -9.74
CA ILE A 436 2.09 9.41 -10.12
C ILE A 436 1.43 9.94 -8.85
N THR A 437 1.51 11.24 -8.64
CA THR A 437 1.02 11.90 -7.42
C THR A 437 0.33 13.23 -7.71
N GLY A 438 -0.52 13.66 -6.79
CA GLY A 438 -1.05 15.02 -6.77
C GLY A 438 -0.12 15.97 -6.00
N ASP A 439 -0.29 17.25 -6.25
CA ASP A 439 0.48 18.33 -5.63
C ASP A 439 0.47 18.30 -4.09
N LEU A 440 -0.71 18.23 -3.46
CA LEU A 440 -0.81 18.21 -2.00
C LEU A 440 -0.12 16.98 -1.40
N SER A 441 -0.28 15.80 -2.00
CA SER A 441 0.40 14.59 -1.53
C SER A 441 1.91 14.70 -1.67
N PHE A 442 2.40 15.25 -2.78
CA PHE A 442 3.82 15.47 -3.01
C PHE A 442 4.41 16.47 -2.01
N PHE A 443 3.79 17.64 -1.85
CA PHE A 443 4.30 18.66 -0.93
C PHE A 443 4.21 18.23 0.53
N TYR A 444 3.15 17.50 0.91
CA TYR A 444 3.00 16.97 2.26
C TYR A 444 4.15 16.01 2.63
N ASP A 445 4.60 15.18 1.69
CA ASP A 445 5.66 14.18 1.89
C ASP A 445 6.97 14.55 1.15
N SER A 446 7.23 15.85 0.95
CA SER A 446 8.39 16.33 0.21
C SER A 446 9.73 16.05 0.89
N ASN A 447 9.74 15.88 2.23
CA ASN A 447 10.95 15.45 2.96
C ASN A 447 11.40 14.04 2.56
N GLY A 448 10.57 13.22 1.92
CA GLY A 448 10.99 11.97 1.30
C GLY A 448 12.11 12.13 0.29
N LEU A 449 12.23 13.31 -0.34
CA LEU A 449 13.33 13.62 -1.27
C LEU A 449 14.67 13.84 -0.56
N TRP A 450 14.67 14.10 0.73
CA TRP A 450 15.88 14.19 1.55
C TRP A 450 16.40 12.80 1.91
N ASN A 451 16.75 12.05 0.88
CA ASN A 451 17.19 10.66 0.98
C ASN A 451 18.30 10.39 -0.05
N SER A 452 19.47 9.95 0.39
CA SER A 452 20.59 9.64 -0.48
C SER A 452 20.45 8.33 -1.26
N ASN A 453 19.39 7.55 -1.01
CA ASN A 453 19.17 6.23 -1.62
C ASN A 453 18.17 6.25 -2.78
N ILE A 454 17.89 7.41 -3.38
CA ILE A 454 16.96 7.53 -4.51
C ILE A 454 17.64 7.06 -5.79
N PRO A 455 17.13 6.00 -6.46
CA PRO A 455 17.77 5.48 -7.66
C PRO A 455 17.55 6.39 -8.89
N ALA A 456 18.51 6.42 -9.80
CA ALA A 456 18.47 7.26 -11.00
C ALA A 456 17.34 6.88 -11.98
N ASN A 457 16.81 5.66 -11.93
CA ASN A 457 15.68 5.20 -12.74
C ASN A 457 14.30 5.54 -12.12
N PHE A 458 14.24 6.30 -11.03
CA PHE A 458 13.00 6.75 -10.43
C PHE A 458 12.41 7.94 -11.21
N ARG A 459 11.10 7.89 -11.48
CA ARG A 459 10.35 8.90 -12.23
C ARG A 459 9.13 9.35 -11.45
N ILE A 460 8.98 10.67 -11.23
CA ILE A 460 7.83 11.26 -10.55
C ILE A 460 7.04 12.09 -11.56
N ILE A 461 5.74 11.82 -11.70
CA ILE A 461 4.79 12.65 -12.42
C ILE A 461 3.87 13.31 -11.37
N ILE A 462 3.92 14.63 -11.30
CA ILE A 462 3.10 15.42 -10.39
C ILE A 462 1.98 16.06 -11.19
N VAL A 463 0.71 15.73 -10.87
CA VAL A 463 -0.45 16.45 -11.40
C VAL A 463 -0.76 17.59 -10.44
N ASN A 464 -0.38 18.80 -10.84
CA ASN A 464 -0.54 20.02 -10.03
C ASN A 464 -1.75 20.81 -10.52
N ASN A 465 -2.87 20.65 -9.81
CA ASN A 465 -4.10 21.40 -10.06
C ASN A 465 -4.33 22.50 -9.01
N SER A 466 -3.28 22.90 -8.29
CA SER A 466 -3.26 23.95 -7.28
C SER A 466 -4.16 23.68 -6.07
N GLY A 467 -4.28 22.40 -5.64
CA GLY A 467 -4.98 22.06 -4.40
C GLY A 467 -5.72 20.74 -4.40
N GLY A 468 -6.59 20.54 -3.41
CA GLY A 468 -7.34 19.31 -3.17
C GLY A 468 -8.54 19.12 -4.10
N GLY A 469 -8.32 18.75 -5.36
CA GLY A 469 -9.36 18.56 -6.37
C GLY A 469 -10.46 17.57 -5.99
N ILE A 470 -10.16 16.57 -5.17
CA ILE A 470 -11.14 15.56 -4.74
C ILE A 470 -12.37 16.17 -4.04
N PHE A 471 -12.21 17.25 -3.28
CA PHE A 471 -13.29 17.87 -2.53
C PHE A 471 -14.28 18.64 -3.42
N LYS A 472 -13.95 18.90 -4.70
CA LYS A 472 -14.86 19.42 -5.71
C LYS A 472 -15.65 18.30 -6.41
N ILE A 473 -15.12 17.06 -6.37
CA ILE A 473 -15.69 15.90 -7.05
C ILE A 473 -16.69 15.16 -6.16
N ILE A 474 -16.38 14.98 -4.88
CA ILE A 474 -17.25 14.25 -3.94
C ILE A 474 -18.46 15.09 -3.51
N PRO A 475 -19.65 14.46 -3.30
CA PRO A 475 -20.81 15.15 -2.76
C PRO A 475 -20.56 15.67 -1.34
N GLY A 476 -21.11 16.83 -1.03
CA GLY A 476 -21.12 17.40 0.34
C GLY A 476 -20.27 18.66 0.49
N PRO A 477 -18.93 18.64 0.29
CA PRO A 477 -18.11 19.83 0.55
C PRO A 477 -18.56 21.09 -0.17
N GLY A 478 -18.98 20.97 -1.45
CA GLY A 478 -19.44 22.09 -2.28
C GLY A 478 -20.75 22.76 -1.82
N THR A 479 -21.48 22.16 -0.87
CA THR A 479 -22.71 22.74 -0.31
C THR A 479 -22.47 23.65 0.89
N THR A 480 -21.20 23.78 1.33
CA THR A 480 -20.81 24.54 2.52
C THR A 480 -19.56 25.39 2.26
N ASN A 481 -19.22 26.28 3.19
CA ASN A 481 -17.97 27.04 3.17
C ASN A 481 -16.72 26.20 3.49
N ALA A 482 -16.89 24.95 3.89
CA ALA A 482 -15.79 24.01 4.21
C ALA A 482 -14.90 23.74 3.00
N THR A 483 -15.41 23.84 1.77
CA THR A 483 -14.66 23.63 0.53
C THR A 483 -13.38 24.48 0.49
N LYS A 484 -13.42 25.75 0.97
CA LYS A 484 -12.24 26.63 1.01
C LYS A 484 -11.09 26.02 1.84
N TYR A 485 -11.42 25.38 2.96
CA TYR A 485 -10.42 24.77 3.85
C TYR A 485 -9.93 23.43 3.30
N PHE A 486 -10.82 22.65 2.69
CA PHE A 486 -10.48 21.32 2.17
C PHE A 486 -9.67 21.35 0.89
N THR A 487 -9.97 22.31 -0.01
CA THR A 487 -9.23 22.44 -1.27
C THR A 487 -7.83 23.00 -1.10
N THR A 488 -7.56 23.72 0.00
CA THR A 488 -6.22 24.25 0.32
C THR A 488 -5.51 24.84 -0.90
N PRO A 489 -6.05 25.90 -1.55
CA PRO A 489 -5.48 26.44 -2.77
C PRO A 489 -4.06 26.97 -2.56
N HIS A 490 -3.17 26.73 -3.52
CA HIS A 490 -1.77 27.17 -3.46
C HIS A 490 -1.19 27.50 -4.85
N CYS A 491 -0.01 28.14 -4.85
CA CYS A 491 0.80 28.42 -6.04
C CYS A 491 2.19 27.75 -5.94
N LEU A 492 2.30 26.64 -5.24
CA LEU A 492 3.55 25.92 -5.06
C LEU A 492 3.98 25.20 -6.34
N THR A 493 5.29 25.05 -6.52
CA THR A 493 5.91 24.25 -7.59
C THR A 493 7.02 23.39 -7.03
N ALA A 494 7.19 22.21 -7.60
CA ALA A 494 8.25 21.27 -7.23
C ALA A 494 9.64 21.70 -7.73
N GLU A 495 9.76 22.77 -8.54
CA GLU A 495 11.01 23.17 -9.21
C GLU A 495 12.16 23.41 -8.22
N HIS A 496 11.91 24.11 -7.11
CA HIS A 496 12.96 24.41 -6.13
C HIS A 496 13.40 23.17 -5.35
N LEU A 497 12.45 22.30 -5.00
CA LEU A 497 12.74 21.02 -4.34
C LEU A 497 13.53 20.09 -5.27
N SER A 498 13.17 20.04 -6.54
CA SER A 498 13.88 19.26 -7.57
C SER A 498 15.35 19.67 -7.68
N LYS A 499 15.63 20.96 -7.72
CA LYS A 499 16.98 21.52 -7.75
C LYS A 499 17.74 21.20 -6.46
N MET A 500 17.12 21.39 -5.29
CA MET A 500 17.70 21.13 -3.98
C MET A 500 18.13 19.66 -3.83
N HIS A 501 17.28 18.73 -4.29
CA HIS A 501 17.52 17.29 -4.18
C HIS A 501 18.09 16.65 -5.46
N GLN A 502 18.58 17.46 -6.40
CA GLN A 502 19.31 17.04 -7.61
C GLN A 502 18.51 16.18 -8.60
N PHE A 503 17.20 16.36 -8.68
CA PHE A 503 16.38 15.79 -9.73
C PHE A 503 16.52 16.57 -11.03
N GLU A 504 16.39 15.90 -12.18
CA GLU A 504 16.07 16.55 -13.45
C GLU A 504 14.59 16.95 -13.39
N TYR A 505 14.31 18.21 -13.77
CA TYR A 505 12.97 18.77 -13.66
C TYR A 505 12.45 19.24 -15.02
N GLN A 506 11.22 18.80 -15.32
CA GLN A 506 10.46 19.18 -16.52
C GLN A 506 9.08 19.69 -16.09
N LYS A 507 8.46 20.52 -16.91
CA LYS A 507 7.12 21.06 -16.65
C LYS A 507 6.28 21.16 -17.91
N ALA A 508 4.96 20.95 -17.79
CA ALA A 508 4.01 21.01 -18.88
C ALA A 508 2.72 21.75 -18.48
N TYR A 509 2.07 22.40 -19.45
CA TYR A 509 0.89 23.25 -19.23
C TYR A 509 -0.22 23.05 -20.27
N SER A 510 -0.03 22.18 -21.24
CA SER A 510 -1.00 21.89 -22.31
C SER A 510 -0.87 20.45 -22.78
N THR A 511 -1.86 19.96 -23.52
CA THR A 511 -1.86 18.62 -24.13
C THR A 511 -0.59 18.36 -24.94
N GLU A 512 -0.16 19.33 -25.74
CA GLU A 512 1.02 19.24 -26.61
C GLU A 512 2.31 19.20 -25.80
N THR A 513 2.41 20.04 -24.76
CA THR A 513 3.61 20.06 -23.91
C THR A 513 3.71 18.81 -23.05
N VAL A 514 2.60 18.23 -22.57
CA VAL A 514 2.59 16.94 -21.87
C VAL A 514 3.11 15.84 -22.80
N ALA A 515 2.58 15.75 -24.02
CA ALA A 515 3.03 14.74 -25.00
C ALA A 515 4.53 14.87 -25.26
N LYS A 516 5.02 16.08 -25.53
CA LYS A 516 6.43 16.38 -25.78
C LYS A 516 7.35 15.97 -24.62
N GLU A 517 6.99 16.37 -23.40
CA GLU A 517 7.82 16.08 -22.23
C GLU A 517 7.83 14.58 -21.86
N LEU A 518 6.76 13.82 -22.18
CA LEU A 518 6.69 12.38 -21.96
C LEU A 518 7.57 11.58 -22.94
N GLU A 519 7.88 12.08 -24.14
CA GLU A 519 8.66 11.35 -25.16
C GLU A 519 10.02 10.88 -24.64
N GLY A 520 10.77 11.69 -23.92
CA GLY A 520 12.09 11.34 -23.37
C GLY A 520 12.12 11.09 -21.85
N PHE A 521 10.97 11.19 -21.19
CA PHE A 521 10.90 11.18 -19.74
C PHE A 521 11.38 9.86 -19.13
N PHE A 522 11.04 8.75 -19.76
CA PHE A 522 11.35 7.41 -19.27
C PHE A 522 12.72 6.88 -19.72
N GLU A 523 13.44 7.62 -20.55
CA GLU A 523 14.78 7.25 -20.97
C GLU A 523 15.76 7.19 -19.80
N THR A 524 16.81 6.38 -19.98
CA THR A 524 17.88 6.22 -18.99
C THR A 524 18.53 7.57 -18.68
N SER A 525 18.69 7.88 -17.41
CA SER A 525 19.33 9.09 -16.90
C SER A 525 20.27 8.75 -15.75
N LYS A 526 21.24 9.65 -15.49
CA LYS A 526 22.11 9.59 -14.30
C LYS A 526 21.44 10.10 -13.03
N LYS A 527 20.27 10.73 -13.16
CA LYS A 527 19.50 11.32 -12.06
C LYS A 527 18.04 10.90 -12.12
N PRO A 528 17.35 10.84 -10.99
CA PRO A 528 15.90 10.71 -11.01
C PRO A 528 15.26 11.94 -11.67
N LYS A 529 14.05 11.79 -12.21
CA LYS A 529 13.36 12.87 -12.93
C LYS A 529 12.01 13.19 -12.31
N ILE A 530 11.64 14.47 -12.36
CA ILE A 530 10.30 14.97 -12.01
C ILE A 530 9.70 15.68 -13.22
N LEU A 531 8.50 15.28 -13.62
CA LEU A 531 7.64 15.98 -14.54
C LEU A 531 6.45 16.55 -13.77
N GLU A 532 6.38 17.88 -13.67
CA GLU A 532 5.25 18.58 -13.05
C GLU A 532 4.31 19.10 -14.13
N ILE A 533 3.05 18.65 -14.08
CA ILE A 533 2.03 18.95 -15.07
C ILE A 533 0.97 19.84 -14.42
N PHE A 534 0.89 21.10 -14.85
CA PHE A 534 -0.06 22.08 -14.32
C PHE A 534 -1.38 21.99 -15.07
N THR A 535 -2.47 21.72 -14.35
CA THR A 535 -3.81 21.61 -14.92
C THR A 535 -4.76 22.69 -14.39
N PRO A 536 -5.80 23.08 -15.16
CA PRO A 536 -6.77 24.08 -14.71
C PRO A 536 -7.59 23.58 -13.52
N SER A 537 -7.48 24.25 -12.36
CA SER A 537 -8.22 23.88 -11.14
C SER A 537 -9.74 24.05 -11.26
N ALA A 538 -10.22 24.91 -12.12
CA ALA A 538 -11.64 25.30 -12.18
C ALA A 538 -12.55 24.32 -12.94
N GLU A 539 -12.00 23.56 -13.89
CA GLU A 539 -12.80 22.75 -14.83
C GLU A 539 -12.76 21.24 -14.56
N ASN A 540 -11.81 20.75 -13.78
CA ASN A 540 -11.58 19.32 -13.58
C ASN A 540 -12.81 18.56 -13.07
N ASP A 541 -13.55 19.12 -12.11
CA ASP A 541 -14.75 18.48 -11.57
C ASP A 541 -15.90 18.46 -12.57
N LEU A 542 -16.05 19.51 -13.38
CA LEU A 542 -17.06 19.57 -14.43
C LEU A 542 -16.77 18.56 -15.54
N ILE A 543 -15.51 18.44 -15.96
CA ILE A 543 -15.06 17.49 -16.98
C ILE A 543 -15.35 16.05 -16.51
N LEU A 544 -15.02 15.71 -15.28
CA LEU A 544 -15.29 14.38 -14.74
C LEU A 544 -16.79 14.10 -14.60
N LYS A 545 -17.59 15.06 -14.16
CA LYS A 545 -19.06 14.94 -14.10
C LYS A 545 -19.67 14.76 -15.48
N THR A 546 -19.18 15.52 -16.47
CA THR A 546 -19.63 15.42 -17.87
C THR A 546 -19.24 14.08 -18.47
N TYR A 547 -18.04 13.60 -18.20
CA TYR A 547 -17.59 12.27 -18.59
C TYR A 547 -18.59 11.17 -18.19
N PHE A 548 -18.90 11.09 -16.91
CA PHE A 548 -19.83 10.08 -16.43
C PHE A 548 -21.23 10.19 -17.06
N LYS A 549 -21.70 11.39 -17.42
CA LYS A 549 -22.96 11.57 -18.14
C LYS A 549 -22.88 11.08 -19.59
N GLN A 550 -21.74 11.26 -20.26
CA GLN A 550 -21.58 10.90 -21.66
C GLN A 550 -21.31 9.43 -21.91
N ILE A 551 -20.74 8.73 -20.95
CA ILE A 551 -20.58 7.27 -21.03
C ILE A 551 -21.83 6.49 -20.61
N GLN A 552 -22.88 7.16 -20.18
CA GLN A 552 -24.18 6.58 -19.80
C GLN A 552 -24.99 5.95 -20.99
#